data_945674624fd1939fa82cfbb350d84d73
#
_entry.id   945674624fd1939fa82cfbb350d84d73
#
_cell.length_a   1.000
_cell.length_b   1.000
_cell.length_c   1.000
_cell.angle_alpha   90.00
_cell.angle_beta   90.00
_cell.angle_gamma   90.00
#
_symmetry.space_group_name_H-M   'P 1'
#
loop_
_entity.id
_entity.type
_entity.pdbx_description
1 polymer ?
#
loop_
_entity_poly.entity_id
_entity_poly.type
_entity_poly.pdbx_seq_one_letter_code
_entity_poly.pdbx_strand_id
1 'polypeptide(L)'
;MIIAGKLVSSSDGAMIIDRKIISLKECILNVDAMKQPITISLIAPVYRVEKYIGKFADSVFSQSYPHVQFIFVNDGTDDSSMEILNSMIENEYSHLKERVIIVNQPHSGLPFARESGVRYATGDYIWHVDSDDWVEKDAVERIVSKIEETGSDLIYFNFIQEYTDRSKVKRERNYEVNAASAYVRNIFNHKSYACVWNKCVRRSVYDSHKIYYARYSYSEDAYLMTQVVSYSKSIAYLDAELYHYRKDNQSSLSHQKRRIRRLEYSLNFLDLYEKFRYEAPGNNPVSLIADMIMLRSGWHSMVYNLGLFARVPYLAEMITDAELSLDAKTGIIPQIVTKAYSYCRCMMDKIVRR
;
A
#
# COMPACT_ATOMS: atom_id res chain seq x y z
N MET A 1 -8.19 -30.49 -12.02
CA MET A 1 -8.66 -31.84 -12.42
C MET A 1 -7.45 -32.75 -12.30
N ILE A 2 -7.37 -33.57 -11.26
CA ILE A 2 -6.24 -34.48 -11.03
C ILE A 2 -6.47 -35.68 -11.96
N ILE A 3 -5.63 -35.79 -12.98
CA ILE A 3 -5.60 -36.98 -13.83
C ILE A 3 -4.66 -38.00 -13.16
N ALA A 4 -5.24 -39.07 -12.62
CA ALA A 4 -4.46 -40.17 -12.05
C ALA A 4 -3.73 -40.96 -13.15
N GLY A 5 -2.58 -40.50 -13.54
CA GLY A 5 -1.63 -41.26 -14.36
C GLY A 5 -0.56 -41.91 -13.49
N LYS A 6 -0.33 -43.24 -13.63
CA LYS A 6 0.74 -43.94 -12.91
C LYS A 6 2.10 -43.42 -13.35
N LEU A 7 2.85 -42.80 -12.45
CA LEU A 7 4.26 -42.44 -12.66
C LEU A 7 5.14 -43.68 -12.58
N VAL A 8 5.86 -43.96 -13.63
CA VAL A 8 6.93 -44.97 -13.64
C VAL A 8 8.25 -44.26 -14.06
N SER A 9 9.23 -44.23 -13.16
CA SER A 9 10.56 -43.68 -13.48
C SER A 9 11.42 -44.73 -14.12
N SER A 10 12.09 -44.39 -15.23
CA SER A 10 13.16 -45.21 -15.81
C SER A 10 14.53 -44.64 -15.39
N SER A 11 15.56 -45.50 -15.42
CA SER A 11 16.96 -45.17 -15.07
C SER A 11 17.59 -44.04 -15.90
N ASP A 12 16.92 -43.58 -16.95
CA ASP A 12 17.47 -42.63 -17.93
C ASP A 12 16.83 -41.23 -17.86
N GLY A 13 16.15 -40.89 -16.78
CA GLY A 13 15.56 -39.55 -16.54
C GLY A 13 14.41 -39.21 -17.49
N ALA A 14 13.77 -40.20 -18.12
CA ALA A 14 12.57 -40.02 -18.94
C ALA A 14 11.29 -40.37 -18.17
N MET A 15 10.24 -39.61 -18.36
CA MET A 15 8.92 -39.77 -17.73
C MET A 15 7.89 -40.17 -18.80
N ILE A 16 7.10 -41.20 -18.54
CA ILE A 16 6.06 -41.66 -19.46
C ILE A 16 4.70 -41.13 -18.99
N ILE A 17 4.06 -40.31 -19.80
CA ILE A 17 2.69 -39.85 -19.63
C ILE A 17 1.92 -40.28 -20.87
N ASP A 18 0.82 -41.01 -20.70
CA ASP A 18 -0.05 -41.49 -21.79
C ASP A 18 0.67 -42.15 -23.00
N ARG A 19 1.60 -43.06 -22.75
CA ARG A 19 2.36 -43.81 -23.75
C ARG A 19 3.30 -42.99 -24.64
N LYS A 20 3.58 -41.73 -24.33
CA LYS A 20 4.66 -40.94 -24.95
C LYS A 20 5.81 -40.78 -23.97
N ILE A 21 7.02 -41.14 -24.44
CA ILE A 21 8.25 -40.81 -23.70
C ILE A 21 8.52 -39.32 -23.93
N ILE A 22 8.38 -38.53 -22.89
CA ILE A 22 8.68 -37.09 -22.93
C ILE A 22 9.96 -36.86 -22.14
N SER A 23 10.91 -36.14 -22.69
CA SER A 23 12.14 -35.79 -21.99
C SER A 23 11.81 -34.88 -20.78
N LEU A 24 12.65 -34.97 -19.74
CA LEU A 24 12.49 -34.08 -18.56
C LEU A 24 12.46 -32.61 -18.99
N LYS A 25 13.20 -32.23 -20.02
CA LYS A 25 13.21 -30.90 -20.63
C LYS A 25 11.87 -30.51 -21.27
N GLU A 26 11.22 -31.40 -21.98
CA GLU A 26 9.90 -31.18 -22.59
C GLU A 26 8.79 -31.16 -21.52
N CYS A 27 8.94 -31.92 -20.45
CA CYS A 27 8.03 -31.87 -19.30
C CYS A 27 8.11 -30.54 -18.58
N ILE A 28 9.31 -30.03 -18.36
CA ILE A 28 9.55 -28.68 -17.74
C ILE A 28 8.98 -27.58 -18.66
N LEU A 29 9.27 -27.65 -19.98
CA LEU A 29 8.73 -26.71 -20.96
C LEU A 29 7.19 -26.74 -21.03
N ASN A 30 6.56 -27.92 -20.90
CA ASN A 30 5.11 -28.06 -20.89
C ASN A 30 4.48 -27.56 -19.56
N VAL A 31 5.17 -27.69 -18.43
CA VAL A 31 4.71 -27.13 -17.13
C VAL A 31 4.80 -25.62 -17.14
N ASP A 32 5.85 -25.04 -17.69
CA ASP A 32 5.99 -23.60 -17.86
C ASP A 32 4.97 -23.03 -18.86
N ALA A 33 4.65 -23.77 -19.94
CA ALA A 33 3.61 -23.40 -20.90
C ALA A 33 2.16 -23.50 -20.33
N MET A 34 1.95 -24.20 -19.22
CA MET A 34 0.65 -24.29 -18.54
C MET A 34 0.45 -23.24 -17.45
N LYS A 35 1.50 -22.52 -17.06
CA LYS A 35 1.42 -21.47 -16.05
C LYS A 35 0.77 -20.25 -16.70
N GLN A 36 -0.43 -19.90 -16.20
CA GLN A 36 -1.07 -18.66 -16.65
C GLN A 36 -0.18 -17.47 -16.29
N PRO A 37 -0.03 -16.50 -17.20
CA PRO A 37 0.77 -15.31 -16.92
C PRO A 37 0.18 -14.53 -15.77
N ILE A 38 1.05 -14.00 -14.90
CA ILE A 38 0.65 -13.15 -13.78
C ILE A 38 0.04 -11.86 -14.32
N THR A 39 -1.15 -11.52 -13.88
CA THR A 39 -1.82 -10.26 -14.26
C THR A 39 -1.70 -9.22 -13.15
N ILE A 40 -1.31 -8.00 -13.51
CA ILE A 40 -1.24 -6.86 -12.59
C ILE A 40 -2.45 -5.94 -12.81
N SER A 41 -3.22 -5.66 -11.77
CA SER A 41 -4.21 -4.58 -11.78
C SER A 41 -3.53 -3.28 -11.32
N LEU A 42 -3.33 -2.36 -12.25
CA LEU A 42 -2.83 -1.03 -11.99
C LEU A 42 -4.01 -0.13 -11.67
N ILE A 43 -4.03 0.47 -10.48
CA ILE A 43 -5.12 1.32 -9.99
C ILE A 43 -4.64 2.76 -9.87
N ALA A 44 -5.30 3.67 -10.57
CA ALA A 44 -4.95 5.09 -10.59
C ALA A 44 -6.16 5.98 -10.25
N PRO A 45 -6.18 6.61 -9.06
CA PRO A 45 -7.12 7.71 -8.77
C PRO A 45 -6.86 8.92 -9.66
N VAL A 46 -7.92 9.55 -10.18
CA VAL A 46 -7.85 10.73 -11.06
C VAL A 46 -8.69 11.85 -10.45
N TYR A 47 -8.01 12.94 -10.04
CA TYR A 47 -8.66 14.13 -9.54
C TYR A 47 -7.76 15.36 -9.72
N ARG A 48 -8.15 16.31 -10.59
CA ARG A 48 -7.45 17.58 -10.86
C ARG A 48 -5.97 17.42 -11.25
N VAL A 49 -5.72 16.55 -12.24
CA VAL A 49 -4.38 16.21 -12.73
C VAL A 49 -4.19 16.48 -14.23
N GLU A 50 -4.99 17.36 -14.83
CA GLU A 50 -4.95 17.67 -16.28
C GLU A 50 -3.56 17.97 -16.81
N LYS A 51 -2.68 18.60 -15.99
CA LYS A 51 -1.31 18.91 -16.35
C LYS A 51 -0.37 17.71 -16.41
N TYR A 52 -0.77 16.60 -15.78
CA TYR A 52 0.10 15.46 -15.52
C TYR A 52 -0.40 14.17 -16.17
N ILE A 53 -1.72 14.04 -16.32
CA ILE A 53 -2.40 12.81 -16.73
C ILE A 53 -1.89 12.28 -18.08
N GLY A 54 -1.50 13.13 -19.02
CA GLY A 54 -0.96 12.71 -20.32
C GLY A 54 0.35 11.95 -20.18
N LYS A 55 1.34 12.50 -19.44
CA LYS A 55 2.61 11.82 -19.19
C LYS A 55 2.43 10.54 -18.37
N PHE A 56 1.55 10.58 -17.38
CA PHE A 56 1.19 9.42 -16.58
C PHE A 56 0.62 8.31 -17.46
N ALA A 57 -0.43 8.59 -18.24
CA ALA A 57 -1.12 7.64 -19.10
C ALA A 57 -0.15 7.01 -20.13
N ASP A 58 0.70 7.82 -20.77
CA ASP A 58 1.74 7.33 -21.67
C ASP A 58 2.66 6.31 -20.98
N SER A 59 3.12 6.61 -19.77
CA SER A 59 4.04 5.74 -19.04
C SER A 59 3.42 4.40 -18.62
N VAL A 60 2.13 4.38 -18.23
CA VAL A 60 1.46 3.15 -17.82
C VAL A 60 0.96 2.34 -19.00
N PHE A 61 0.52 2.96 -20.10
CA PHE A 61 0.09 2.24 -21.30
C PHE A 61 1.26 1.68 -22.13
N SER A 62 2.46 2.28 -22.02
CA SER A 62 3.67 1.85 -22.72
C SER A 62 4.43 0.74 -22.01
N GLN A 63 3.85 0.07 -21.01
CA GLN A 63 4.54 -1.00 -20.29
C GLN A 63 4.93 -2.15 -21.21
N SER A 64 6.16 -2.68 -21.06
CA SER A 64 6.67 -3.81 -21.86
C SER A 64 5.96 -5.13 -21.56
N TYR A 65 5.37 -5.26 -20.36
CA TYR A 65 4.63 -6.44 -19.95
C TYR A 65 3.16 -6.41 -20.40
N PRO A 66 2.66 -7.43 -21.13
CA PRO A 66 1.36 -7.34 -21.80
C PRO A 66 0.15 -7.64 -20.90
N HIS A 67 0.33 -8.28 -19.72
CA HIS A 67 -0.81 -8.70 -18.89
C HIS A 67 -1.09 -7.70 -17.77
N VAL A 68 -1.57 -6.51 -18.16
CA VAL A 68 -1.93 -5.42 -17.26
C VAL A 68 -3.40 -5.06 -17.45
N GLN A 69 -4.14 -4.99 -16.36
CA GLN A 69 -5.47 -4.38 -16.27
C GLN A 69 -5.29 -2.96 -15.74
N PHE A 70 -5.87 -1.98 -16.39
CA PHE A 70 -5.79 -0.56 -16.02
C PHE A 70 -7.12 -0.11 -15.42
N ILE A 71 -7.11 0.41 -14.21
CA ILE A 71 -8.32 0.86 -13.49
C ILE A 71 -8.12 2.32 -13.11
N PHE A 72 -8.81 3.21 -13.81
CA PHE A 72 -8.80 4.64 -13.52
C PHE A 72 -10.05 5.00 -12.73
N VAL A 73 -9.88 5.58 -11.57
CA VAL A 73 -10.99 6.00 -10.71
C VAL A 73 -11.13 7.52 -10.80
N ASN A 74 -12.09 7.97 -11.59
CA ASN A 74 -12.49 9.38 -11.63
C ASN A 74 -13.21 9.72 -10.31
N ASP A 75 -12.52 10.42 -9.42
CA ASP A 75 -13.06 10.87 -8.13
C ASP A 75 -13.79 12.23 -8.27
N GLY A 76 -14.65 12.34 -9.28
CA GLY A 76 -15.44 13.53 -9.52
C GLY A 76 -14.60 14.74 -9.93
N THR A 77 -13.58 14.54 -10.80
CA THR A 77 -12.75 15.65 -11.28
C THR A 77 -13.57 16.63 -12.11
N ASP A 78 -13.27 17.91 -11.94
CA ASP A 78 -13.94 19.04 -12.62
C ASP A 78 -13.03 19.76 -13.65
N ASP A 79 -11.85 19.17 -13.91
CA ASP A 79 -10.89 19.63 -14.92
C ASP A 79 -10.87 18.70 -16.15
N SER A 80 -10.00 18.97 -17.12
CA SER A 80 -9.88 18.19 -18.37
C SER A 80 -9.16 16.84 -18.21
N SER A 81 -8.87 16.38 -17.00
CA SER A 81 -8.11 15.12 -16.76
C SER A 81 -8.75 13.92 -17.49
N MET A 82 -10.07 13.75 -17.36
CA MET A 82 -10.75 12.62 -17.98
C MET A 82 -10.91 12.75 -19.48
N GLU A 83 -11.04 13.96 -20.01
CA GLU A 83 -11.10 14.21 -21.45
C GLU A 83 -9.77 13.82 -22.11
N ILE A 84 -8.65 14.24 -21.51
CA ILE A 84 -7.29 13.90 -21.99
C ILE A 84 -7.09 12.39 -21.94
N LEU A 85 -7.40 11.74 -20.80
CA LEU A 85 -7.23 10.31 -20.63
C LEU A 85 -8.05 9.51 -21.66
N ASN A 86 -9.34 9.86 -21.84
CA ASN A 86 -10.21 9.20 -22.80
C ASN A 86 -9.71 9.39 -24.24
N SER A 87 -9.25 10.59 -24.60
CA SER A 87 -8.66 10.85 -25.91
C SER A 87 -7.46 9.96 -26.19
N MET A 88 -6.57 9.79 -25.22
CA MET A 88 -5.41 8.89 -25.35
C MET A 88 -5.82 7.42 -25.52
N ILE A 89 -6.81 6.96 -24.75
CA ILE A 89 -7.33 5.58 -24.85
C ILE A 89 -7.93 5.33 -26.25
N GLU A 90 -8.71 6.27 -26.77
CA GLU A 90 -9.39 6.09 -28.05
C GLU A 90 -8.45 6.23 -29.27
N ASN A 91 -7.47 7.14 -29.22
CA ASN A 91 -6.67 7.49 -30.39
C ASN A 91 -5.29 6.82 -30.39
N GLU A 92 -4.61 6.73 -29.26
CA GLU A 92 -3.22 6.28 -29.19
C GLU A 92 -3.10 4.85 -28.66
N TYR A 93 -3.95 4.48 -27.70
CA TYR A 93 -3.90 3.20 -26.99
C TYR A 93 -5.18 2.35 -27.19
N SER A 94 -5.87 2.51 -28.33
CA SER A 94 -7.12 1.80 -28.63
C SER A 94 -7.02 0.27 -28.54
N HIS A 95 -5.84 -0.29 -28.80
CA HIS A 95 -5.54 -1.72 -28.65
C HIS A 95 -5.56 -2.23 -27.20
N LEU A 96 -5.51 -1.33 -26.22
CA LEU A 96 -5.60 -1.65 -24.78
C LEU A 96 -7.00 -1.45 -24.20
N LYS A 97 -7.96 -0.94 -24.97
CA LYS A 97 -9.29 -0.53 -24.51
C LYS A 97 -10.02 -1.61 -23.71
N GLU A 98 -9.93 -2.86 -24.14
CA GLU A 98 -10.53 -4.03 -23.46
C GLU A 98 -9.94 -4.28 -22.05
N ARG A 99 -8.77 -3.72 -21.74
CA ARG A 99 -8.07 -3.84 -20.46
C ARG A 99 -8.24 -2.63 -19.56
N VAL A 100 -8.94 -1.59 -20.07
CA VAL A 100 -9.16 -0.33 -19.34
C VAL A 100 -10.55 -0.34 -18.70
N ILE A 101 -10.58 -0.04 -17.41
CA ILE A 101 -11.83 0.19 -16.66
C ILE A 101 -11.80 1.62 -16.13
N ILE A 102 -12.84 2.39 -16.44
CA ILE A 102 -13.05 3.72 -15.86
C ILE A 102 -14.19 3.62 -14.85
N VAL A 103 -13.87 3.91 -13.60
CA VAL A 103 -14.83 3.96 -12.49
C VAL A 103 -15.13 5.43 -12.20
N ASN A 104 -16.38 5.83 -12.29
CA ASN A 104 -16.82 7.19 -11.96
C ASN A 104 -17.50 7.21 -10.59
N GLN A 105 -17.08 8.13 -9.72
CA GLN A 105 -17.70 8.34 -8.42
C GLN A 105 -17.78 9.84 -8.08
N PRO A 106 -18.71 10.27 -7.21
CA PRO A 106 -18.66 11.59 -6.61
C PRO A 106 -17.38 11.77 -5.82
N HIS A 107 -16.84 13.01 -5.78
CA HIS A 107 -15.60 13.28 -5.05
C HIS A 107 -15.70 12.81 -3.59
N SER A 108 -14.89 11.83 -3.25
CA SER A 108 -14.88 11.15 -1.95
C SER A 108 -13.50 11.16 -1.30
N GLY A 109 -12.49 11.57 -2.04
CA GLY A 109 -11.09 11.64 -1.60
C GLY A 109 -10.28 10.40 -1.95
N LEU A 110 -8.96 10.60 -1.93
CA LEU A 110 -7.96 9.61 -2.38
C LEU A 110 -8.11 8.20 -1.76
N PRO A 111 -8.36 8.03 -0.45
CA PRO A 111 -8.52 6.70 0.14
C PRO A 111 -9.69 5.92 -0.47
N PHE A 112 -10.83 6.58 -0.67
CA PHE A 112 -12.03 5.95 -1.20
C PHE A 112 -11.94 5.70 -2.71
N ALA A 113 -11.20 6.53 -3.43
CA ALA A 113 -10.91 6.26 -4.84
C ALA A 113 -10.03 5.00 -4.98
N ARG A 114 -9.03 4.80 -4.12
CA ARG A 114 -8.26 3.55 -4.06
C ARG A 114 -9.13 2.35 -3.70
N GLU A 115 -9.99 2.48 -2.70
CA GLU A 115 -10.96 1.43 -2.33
C GLU A 115 -11.84 1.02 -3.51
N SER A 116 -12.40 2.00 -4.22
CA SER A 116 -13.22 1.75 -5.40
C SER A 116 -12.43 1.01 -6.48
N GLY A 117 -11.18 1.42 -6.73
CA GLY A 117 -10.33 0.72 -7.71
C GLY A 117 -10.06 -0.73 -7.34
N VAL A 118 -9.81 -1.04 -6.07
CA VAL A 118 -9.58 -2.43 -5.59
C VAL A 118 -10.79 -3.32 -5.88
N ARG A 119 -12.02 -2.81 -5.78
CA ARG A 119 -13.24 -3.59 -6.06
C ARG A 119 -13.36 -4.07 -7.51
N TYR A 120 -12.69 -3.40 -8.46
CA TYR A 120 -12.66 -3.77 -9.89
C TYR A 120 -11.40 -4.53 -10.29
N ALA A 121 -10.46 -4.72 -9.37
CA ALA A 121 -9.23 -5.44 -9.63
C ALA A 121 -9.49 -6.94 -9.79
N THR A 122 -9.08 -7.50 -10.93
CA THR A 122 -9.17 -8.94 -11.24
C THR A 122 -7.81 -9.61 -11.40
N GLY A 123 -6.73 -8.83 -11.49
CA GLY A 123 -5.36 -9.33 -11.60
C GLY A 123 -4.89 -10.07 -10.35
N ASP A 124 -3.83 -10.83 -10.47
CA ASP A 124 -3.23 -11.58 -9.37
C ASP A 124 -2.60 -10.67 -8.32
N TYR A 125 -2.11 -9.52 -8.77
CA TYR A 125 -1.52 -8.49 -7.93
C TYR A 125 -2.13 -7.12 -8.23
N ILE A 126 -2.08 -6.24 -7.23
CA ILE A 126 -2.55 -4.86 -7.29
C ILE A 126 -1.36 -3.92 -7.12
N TRP A 127 -1.25 -2.96 -8.03
CA TRP A 127 -0.31 -1.87 -7.95
C TRP A 127 -1.03 -0.52 -8.01
N HIS A 128 -0.99 0.25 -6.92
CA HIS A 128 -1.50 1.62 -6.90
C HIS A 128 -0.48 2.58 -7.48
N VAL A 129 -0.91 3.46 -8.37
CA VAL A 129 -0.07 4.48 -9.01
C VAL A 129 -0.79 5.82 -8.96
N ASP A 130 -0.11 6.89 -8.55
CA ASP A 130 -0.71 8.22 -8.50
C ASP A 130 -0.65 8.89 -9.88
N SER A 131 -1.74 9.52 -10.30
CA SER A 131 -1.93 10.03 -11.68
C SER A 131 -1.21 11.36 -11.97
N ASP A 132 -0.50 11.93 -10.99
CA ASP A 132 0.42 13.06 -11.18
C ASP A 132 1.90 12.64 -11.33
N ASP A 133 2.20 11.33 -11.24
CA ASP A 133 3.52 10.72 -11.32
C ASP A 133 3.75 9.99 -12.65
N TRP A 134 4.81 9.18 -12.78
CA TRP A 134 5.01 8.26 -13.92
C TRP A 134 5.91 7.09 -13.54
N VAL A 135 5.94 6.07 -14.38
CA VAL A 135 6.68 4.82 -14.13
C VAL A 135 7.64 4.49 -15.25
N GLU A 136 8.67 3.69 -14.95
CA GLU A 136 9.58 3.14 -15.95
C GLU A 136 8.85 2.20 -16.91
N LYS A 137 9.29 2.16 -18.17
CA LYS A 137 8.65 1.35 -19.23
C LYS A 137 8.66 -0.15 -18.95
N ASP A 138 9.66 -0.64 -18.24
CA ASP A 138 9.84 -2.05 -17.86
C ASP A 138 9.43 -2.35 -16.41
N ALA A 139 8.73 -1.40 -15.77
CA ALA A 139 8.41 -1.51 -14.34
C ALA A 139 7.59 -2.75 -14.02
N VAL A 140 6.51 -3.00 -14.75
CA VAL A 140 5.64 -4.17 -14.52
C VAL A 140 6.40 -5.47 -14.81
N GLU A 141 7.18 -5.54 -15.87
CA GLU A 141 7.98 -6.71 -16.22
C GLU A 141 8.97 -7.08 -15.10
N ARG A 142 9.67 -6.10 -14.55
CA ARG A 142 10.62 -6.32 -13.44
C ARG A 142 9.91 -6.72 -12.15
N ILE A 143 8.74 -6.14 -11.86
CA ILE A 143 7.91 -6.55 -10.72
C ILE A 143 7.46 -8.00 -10.89
N VAL A 144 6.95 -8.36 -12.05
CA VAL A 144 6.49 -9.74 -12.34
C VAL A 144 7.65 -10.73 -12.24
N SER A 145 8.81 -10.42 -12.81
CA SER A 145 10.01 -11.26 -12.68
C SER A 145 10.37 -11.51 -11.22
N LYS A 146 10.26 -10.49 -10.37
CA LYS A 146 10.51 -10.63 -8.91
C LYS A 146 9.44 -11.47 -8.22
N ILE A 147 8.18 -11.34 -8.63
CA ILE A 147 7.09 -12.19 -8.13
C ILE A 147 7.34 -13.66 -8.50
N GLU A 148 7.74 -13.93 -9.74
CA GLU A 148 8.02 -15.29 -10.22
C GLU A 148 9.22 -15.93 -9.49
N GLU A 149 10.24 -15.13 -9.21
CA GLU A 149 11.45 -15.56 -8.46
C GLU A 149 11.11 -15.94 -7.02
N THR A 150 10.25 -15.14 -6.35
CA THR A 150 10.10 -15.24 -4.88
C THR A 150 8.77 -15.81 -4.42
N GLY A 151 7.72 -15.70 -5.25
CA GLY A 151 6.35 -16.04 -4.86
C GLY A 151 5.77 -15.12 -3.76
N SER A 152 6.43 -13.98 -3.47
CA SER A 152 6.08 -13.13 -2.35
C SER A 152 4.72 -12.44 -2.50
N ASP A 153 4.06 -12.19 -1.38
CA ASP A 153 2.77 -11.50 -1.36
C ASP A 153 2.91 -10.00 -1.62
N LEU A 154 4.07 -9.42 -1.31
CA LEU A 154 4.35 -8.01 -1.53
C LEU A 154 5.75 -7.81 -2.09
N ILE A 155 5.83 -7.11 -3.22
CA ILE A 155 7.08 -6.61 -3.81
C ILE A 155 7.17 -5.12 -3.52
N TYR A 156 8.31 -4.64 -3.01
CA TYR A 156 8.57 -3.22 -2.79
C TYR A 156 9.91 -2.83 -3.41
N PHE A 157 10.01 -1.58 -3.86
CA PHE A 157 11.11 -1.13 -4.71
C PHE A 157 11.50 0.32 -4.45
N ASN A 158 12.63 0.73 -5.03
CA ASN A 158 13.15 2.09 -5.01
C ASN A 158 12.34 3.02 -5.91
N PHE A 159 12.55 4.32 -5.72
CA PHE A 159 11.91 5.32 -6.54
C PHE A 159 12.78 6.57 -6.70
N ILE A 160 12.41 7.42 -7.64
CA ILE A 160 13.08 8.69 -7.92
C ILE A 160 12.15 9.84 -7.51
N GLN A 161 12.65 10.76 -6.72
CA GLN A 161 11.96 12.03 -6.47
C GLN A 161 12.38 13.02 -7.55
N GLU A 162 11.39 13.51 -8.29
CA GLU A 162 11.60 14.47 -9.38
C GLU A 162 11.25 15.87 -8.93
N TYR A 163 12.24 16.74 -8.96
CA TYR A 163 12.13 18.17 -8.72
C TYR A 163 12.24 18.91 -10.05
N THR A 164 11.92 20.19 -10.07
CA THR A 164 12.03 21.02 -11.29
C THR A 164 13.45 21.05 -11.87
N ASP A 165 14.47 21.00 -11.01
CA ASP A 165 15.89 21.22 -11.36
C ASP A 165 16.78 19.99 -11.16
N ARG A 166 16.27 18.92 -10.53
CA ARG A 166 17.05 17.73 -10.20
C ARG A 166 16.19 16.53 -9.90
N SER A 167 16.81 15.34 -9.98
CA SER A 167 16.22 14.08 -9.53
C SER A 167 17.01 13.52 -8.35
N LYS A 168 16.33 12.81 -7.44
CA LYS A 168 16.94 12.17 -6.27
C LYS A 168 16.44 10.76 -6.09
N VAL A 169 17.33 9.79 -6.23
CA VAL A 169 17.03 8.37 -5.93
C VAL A 169 16.72 8.19 -4.46
N LYS A 170 15.68 7.44 -4.18
CA LYS A 170 15.25 6.99 -2.85
C LYS A 170 15.29 5.49 -2.80
N ARG A 171 16.12 4.95 -1.92
CA ARG A 171 16.31 3.52 -1.76
C ARG A 171 15.58 3.01 -0.54
N GLU A 172 14.88 1.90 -0.70
CA GLU A 172 14.33 1.11 0.41
C GLU A 172 15.41 0.25 1.05
N ARG A 173 15.15 -0.19 2.27
CA ARG A 173 15.98 -1.21 2.91
C ARG A 173 15.56 -2.59 2.40
N ASN A 174 16.53 -3.46 2.17
CA ASN A 174 16.25 -4.87 1.97
C ASN A 174 15.92 -5.52 3.32
N TYR A 175 14.73 -6.10 3.43
CA TYR A 175 14.29 -6.88 4.59
C TYR A 175 14.27 -8.37 4.23
N GLU A 176 14.46 -9.22 5.24
CA GLU A 176 14.24 -10.65 5.06
C GLU A 176 12.79 -10.96 4.69
N VAL A 177 12.56 -12.04 3.95
CA VAL A 177 11.26 -12.39 3.37
C VAL A 177 10.10 -12.42 4.39
N ASN A 178 10.38 -12.78 5.63
CA ASN A 178 9.37 -12.89 6.70
C ASN A 178 9.34 -11.67 7.65
N ALA A 179 9.96 -10.56 7.26
CA ALA A 179 10.14 -9.40 8.13
C ALA A 179 9.04 -8.32 8.00
N ALA A 180 7.79 -8.71 7.69
CA ALA A 180 6.67 -7.77 7.53
C ALA A 180 6.50 -6.83 8.74
N SER A 181 6.56 -7.37 9.97
CA SER A 181 6.46 -6.57 11.19
C SER A 181 7.63 -5.58 11.36
N ALA A 182 8.85 -5.99 10.99
CA ALA A 182 10.02 -5.12 10.99
C ALA A 182 9.89 -4.02 9.93
N TYR A 183 9.35 -4.33 8.75
CA TYR A 183 9.07 -3.34 7.71
C TYR A 183 8.06 -2.30 8.20
N VAL A 184 6.91 -2.72 8.76
CA VAL A 184 5.91 -1.81 9.35
C VAL A 184 6.55 -0.92 10.41
N ARG A 185 7.28 -1.49 11.37
CA ARG A 185 7.98 -0.73 12.41
C ARG A 185 8.93 0.32 11.81
N ASN A 186 9.60 0.00 10.72
CA ASN A 186 10.53 0.92 10.05
C ASN A 186 9.82 2.01 9.23
N ILE A 187 8.63 1.77 8.70
CA ILE A 187 7.78 2.84 8.16
C ILE A 187 7.59 3.94 9.22
N PHE A 188 7.30 3.55 10.45
CA PHE A 188 7.02 4.50 11.54
C PHE A 188 8.28 5.16 12.11
N ASN A 189 9.40 4.47 12.07
CA ASN A 189 10.71 5.03 12.44
C ASN A 189 11.35 5.85 11.29
N HIS A 190 10.62 6.13 10.21
CA HIS A 190 11.12 6.83 9.01
C HIS A 190 12.36 6.17 8.36
N LYS A 191 12.48 4.86 8.52
CA LYS A 191 13.57 4.06 7.93
C LYS A 191 13.13 3.33 6.67
N SER A 192 11.81 3.32 6.39
CA SER A 192 11.16 2.82 5.16
C SER A 192 10.00 3.72 4.78
N TYR A 193 9.53 3.60 3.55
CA TYR A 193 8.50 4.47 3.01
C TYR A 193 7.12 3.84 3.14
N ALA A 194 6.15 4.65 3.56
CA ALA A 194 4.76 4.24 3.71
C ALA A 194 3.97 4.27 2.39
N CYS A 195 4.56 4.77 1.32
CA CYS A 195 3.88 4.97 0.05
C CYS A 195 3.24 3.68 -0.48
N VAL A 196 2.03 3.76 -1.02
CA VAL A 196 1.37 2.62 -1.67
C VAL A 196 1.98 2.32 -3.04
N TRP A 197 2.41 3.37 -3.75
CA TRP A 197 2.83 3.31 -5.15
C TRP A 197 4.21 2.66 -5.36
N ASN A 198 5.04 2.51 -4.35
CA ASN A 198 6.29 1.73 -4.45
C ASN A 198 6.12 0.28 -3.98
N LYS A 199 4.88 -0.23 -4.03
CA LYS A 199 4.55 -1.59 -3.61
C LYS A 199 3.53 -2.22 -4.54
N CYS A 200 3.80 -3.45 -4.96
CA CYS A 200 2.87 -4.30 -5.68
C CYS A 200 2.47 -5.47 -4.77
N VAL A 201 1.17 -5.68 -4.56
CA VAL A 201 0.64 -6.55 -3.50
C VAL A 201 -0.28 -7.60 -4.10
N ARG A 202 -0.13 -8.86 -3.69
CA ARG A 202 -1.01 -9.95 -4.09
C ARG A 202 -2.46 -9.62 -3.75
N ARG A 203 -3.36 -9.72 -4.73
CA ARG A 203 -4.79 -9.36 -4.56
C ARG A 203 -5.46 -10.15 -3.44
N SER A 204 -5.07 -11.42 -3.21
CA SER A 204 -5.64 -12.20 -2.12
C SER A 204 -5.40 -11.62 -0.72
N VAL A 205 -4.40 -10.75 -0.54
CA VAL A 205 -4.21 -10.01 0.73
C VAL A 205 -5.39 -9.06 0.97
N TYR A 206 -5.91 -8.43 -0.07
CA TYR A 206 -7.11 -7.58 0.02
C TYR A 206 -8.40 -8.42 0.15
N ASP A 207 -8.50 -9.51 -0.61
CA ASP A 207 -9.71 -10.35 -0.65
C ASP A 207 -9.94 -11.15 0.64
N SER A 208 -8.85 -11.61 1.28
CA SER A 208 -8.92 -12.50 2.45
C SER A 208 -9.03 -11.77 3.77
N HIS A 209 -8.88 -10.45 3.78
CA HIS A 209 -8.88 -9.65 4.99
C HIS A 209 -9.80 -8.43 4.83
N LYS A 210 -10.39 -8.00 5.93
CA LYS A 210 -11.13 -6.74 5.95
C LYS A 210 -10.13 -5.58 5.97
N ILE A 211 -9.94 -4.96 4.83
CA ILE A 211 -9.08 -3.78 4.68
C ILE A 211 -9.93 -2.53 4.91
N TYR A 212 -9.45 -1.66 5.77
CA TYR A 212 -10.07 -0.37 6.05
C TYR A 212 -9.33 0.73 5.30
N TYR A 213 -10.08 1.74 4.86
CA TYR A 213 -9.54 2.92 4.20
C TYR A 213 -9.62 4.13 5.13
N ALA A 214 -8.61 4.98 5.08
CA ALA A 214 -8.51 6.14 5.95
C ALA A 214 -9.64 7.13 5.68
N ARG A 215 -10.14 7.77 6.74
CA ARG A 215 -11.17 8.79 6.61
C ARG A 215 -10.62 10.13 6.13
N TYR A 216 -9.36 10.39 6.42
CA TYR A 216 -8.66 11.63 6.06
C TYR A 216 -7.54 11.32 5.08
N SER A 217 -7.32 12.23 4.11
CA SER A 217 -6.39 11.99 3.00
C SER A 217 -4.91 12.05 3.41
N TYR A 218 -4.55 12.77 4.47
CA TYR A 218 -3.15 12.79 4.89
C TYR A 218 -2.75 11.50 5.63
N SER A 219 -1.64 10.89 5.21
CA SER A 219 -1.12 9.60 5.71
C SER A 219 -2.04 8.40 5.50
N GLU A 220 -2.95 8.47 4.54
CA GLU A 220 -3.78 7.35 4.13
C GLU A 220 -2.93 6.17 3.62
N ASP A 221 -1.79 6.46 2.96
CA ASP A 221 -0.78 5.49 2.55
C ASP A 221 -0.29 4.65 3.75
N ALA A 222 0.13 5.33 4.82
CA ALA A 222 0.62 4.65 6.00
C ALA A 222 -0.51 3.84 6.70
N TYR A 223 -1.74 4.37 6.67
CA TYR A 223 -2.92 3.67 7.18
C TYR A 223 -3.17 2.36 6.42
N LEU A 224 -3.17 2.41 5.09
CA LEU A 224 -3.39 1.25 4.23
C LEU A 224 -2.22 0.27 4.32
N MET A 225 -0.98 0.75 4.21
CA MET A 225 0.21 -0.10 4.20
C MET A 225 0.47 -0.79 5.54
N THR A 226 0.10 -0.18 6.67
CA THR A 226 0.15 -0.86 7.97
C THR A 226 -0.66 -2.15 7.94
N GLN A 227 -1.85 -2.14 7.36
CA GLN A 227 -2.72 -3.31 7.27
C GLN A 227 -2.18 -4.33 6.25
N VAL A 228 -1.97 -3.87 5.03
CA VAL A 228 -1.60 -4.72 3.89
C VAL A 228 -0.27 -5.44 4.14
N VAL A 229 0.75 -4.73 4.66
CA VAL A 229 2.03 -5.34 4.99
C VAL A 229 1.88 -6.33 6.15
N SER A 230 1.08 -6.01 7.17
CA SER A 230 0.86 -6.92 8.30
C SER A 230 0.15 -8.21 7.91
N TYR A 231 -0.68 -8.17 6.88
CA TYR A 231 -1.38 -9.35 6.36
C TYR A 231 -0.59 -10.12 5.30
N SER A 232 0.48 -9.53 4.76
CA SER A 232 1.37 -10.20 3.82
C SER A 232 2.23 -11.23 4.55
N LYS A 233 2.18 -12.49 4.10
CA LYS A 233 2.99 -13.57 4.68
C LYS A 233 4.46 -13.47 4.30
N SER A 234 4.74 -12.89 3.14
CA SER A 234 6.09 -12.71 2.61
C SER A 234 6.22 -11.39 1.86
N ILE A 235 7.38 -10.76 2.00
CA ILE A 235 7.74 -9.52 1.31
C ILE A 235 9.07 -9.68 0.59
N ALA A 236 9.24 -9.06 -0.57
CA ALA A 236 10.51 -9.11 -1.30
C ALA A 236 10.91 -7.72 -1.80
N TYR A 237 12.19 -7.43 -1.64
CA TYR A 237 12.81 -6.21 -2.14
C TYR A 237 13.27 -6.39 -3.59
N LEU A 238 12.90 -5.44 -4.42
CA LEU A 238 13.40 -5.29 -5.78
C LEU A 238 14.31 -4.05 -5.83
N ASP A 239 15.61 -4.28 -5.99
CA ASP A 239 16.59 -3.17 -6.11
C ASP A 239 16.51 -2.52 -7.49
N ALA A 240 15.46 -1.73 -7.68
CA ALA A 240 15.16 -1.06 -8.92
C ALA A 240 14.40 0.24 -8.69
N GLU A 241 14.76 1.29 -9.38
CA GLU A 241 14.08 2.58 -9.41
C GLU A 241 12.98 2.54 -10.48
N LEU A 242 11.74 2.17 -10.09
CA LEU A 242 10.65 1.93 -11.05
C LEU A 242 9.61 3.05 -11.11
N TYR A 243 9.63 3.96 -10.17
CA TYR A 243 8.61 4.97 -9.98
C TYR A 243 9.23 6.37 -9.87
N HIS A 244 8.65 7.32 -10.57
CA HIS A 244 9.06 8.73 -10.53
C HIS A 244 8.02 9.54 -9.77
N TYR A 245 8.36 9.92 -8.56
CA TYR A 245 7.52 10.71 -7.68
C TYR A 245 7.76 12.21 -7.89
N ARG A 246 6.75 12.92 -8.41
CA ARG A 246 6.79 14.34 -8.68
C ARG A 246 6.77 15.18 -7.41
N LYS A 247 7.69 16.13 -7.29
CA LYS A 247 7.81 17.03 -6.14
C LYS A 247 7.43 18.48 -6.43
N ASP A 248 7.25 18.85 -7.68
CA ASP A 248 6.89 20.21 -8.10
C ASP A 248 5.37 20.45 -8.20
N ASN A 249 4.54 19.43 -7.95
CA ASN A 249 3.09 19.58 -7.87
C ASN A 249 2.69 20.32 -6.59
N GLN A 250 2.36 21.62 -6.70
CA GLN A 250 1.96 22.46 -5.56
C GLN A 250 0.59 22.11 -4.98
N SER A 251 -0.27 21.42 -5.72
CA SER A 251 -1.57 20.94 -5.26
C SER A 251 -1.49 19.64 -4.44
N SER A 252 -0.29 19.02 -4.35
CA SER A 252 -0.07 17.80 -3.58
C SER A 252 -0.47 17.94 -2.10
N LEU A 253 -1.11 16.91 -1.55
CA LEU A 253 -1.48 16.79 -0.13
C LEU A 253 -0.27 16.99 0.81
N SER A 254 0.94 16.74 0.32
CA SER A 254 2.19 16.96 1.07
C SER A 254 2.44 18.44 1.41
N HIS A 255 1.78 19.39 0.73
CA HIS A 255 1.89 20.84 0.98
C HIS A 255 0.88 21.39 1.99
N GLN A 256 -0.04 20.59 2.51
CA GLN A 256 -0.98 21.02 3.56
C GLN A 256 -0.26 21.58 4.80
N LYS A 257 -0.93 22.47 5.55
CA LYS A 257 -0.39 23.05 6.79
C LYS A 257 -0.03 21.95 7.79
N ARG A 258 1.17 22.00 8.37
CA ARG A 258 1.71 21.00 9.32
C ARG A 258 0.74 20.62 10.46
N ARG A 259 -0.07 21.59 10.96
CA ARG A 259 -1.05 21.34 12.02
C ARG A 259 -2.17 20.42 11.54
N ILE A 260 -2.71 20.64 10.34
CA ILE A 260 -3.78 19.82 9.73
C ILE A 260 -3.24 18.41 9.51
N ARG A 261 -2.07 18.28 8.90
CA ARG A 261 -1.43 16.97 8.65
C ARG A 261 -1.26 16.14 9.92
N ARG A 262 -0.84 16.77 11.04
CA ARG A 262 -0.68 16.07 12.33
C ARG A 262 -2.01 15.60 12.89
N LEU A 263 -3.06 16.40 12.75
CA LEU A 263 -4.40 16.06 13.22
C LEU A 263 -4.97 14.89 12.43
N GLU A 264 -4.96 14.96 11.10
CA GLU A 264 -5.44 13.90 10.21
C GLU A 264 -4.68 12.58 10.46
N TYR A 265 -3.35 12.65 10.60
CA TYR A 265 -2.52 11.51 10.97
C TYR A 265 -3.02 10.86 12.27
N SER A 266 -3.17 11.65 13.34
CA SER A 266 -3.58 11.11 14.64
C SER A 266 -4.98 10.50 14.59
N LEU A 267 -5.92 11.14 13.87
CA LEU A 267 -7.30 10.66 13.74
C LEU A 267 -7.36 9.35 12.95
N ASN A 268 -6.61 9.25 11.85
CA ASN A 268 -6.55 8.02 11.06
C ASN A 268 -6.02 6.85 11.89
N PHE A 269 -4.93 7.05 12.63
CA PHE A 269 -4.33 5.95 13.41
C PHE A 269 -5.11 5.57 14.65
N LEU A 270 -5.82 6.51 15.28
CA LEU A 270 -6.77 6.17 16.34
C LEU A 270 -7.93 5.34 15.82
N ASP A 271 -8.49 5.70 14.67
CA ASP A 271 -9.54 4.93 13.99
C ASP A 271 -9.05 3.52 13.63
N LEU A 272 -7.82 3.39 13.12
CA LEU A 272 -7.23 2.11 12.79
C LEU A 272 -7.01 1.24 14.04
N TYR A 273 -6.49 1.83 15.13
CA TYR A 273 -6.32 1.14 16.40
C TYR A 273 -7.65 0.60 16.92
N GLU A 274 -8.71 1.40 16.91
CA GLU A 274 -10.04 1.00 17.36
C GLU A 274 -10.59 -0.19 16.56
N LYS A 275 -10.40 -0.18 15.24
CA LYS A 275 -10.85 -1.27 14.36
C LYS A 275 -10.06 -2.55 14.54
N PHE A 276 -8.75 -2.46 14.66
CA PHE A 276 -7.88 -3.64 14.78
C PHE A 276 -7.92 -4.30 16.15
N ARG A 277 -8.17 -3.55 17.20
CA ARG A 277 -8.20 -4.02 18.58
C ARG A 277 -9.18 -5.19 18.80
N TYR A 278 -10.26 -5.24 18.03
CA TYR A 278 -11.31 -6.29 18.13
C TYR A 278 -11.21 -7.37 17.04
N GLU A 279 -10.50 -7.14 15.96
CA GLU A 279 -10.59 -7.99 14.77
C GLU A 279 -9.29 -8.76 14.44
N ALA A 280 -8.18 -8.47 15.10
CA ALA A 280 -6.89 -9.01 14.68
C ALA A 280 -6.52 -10.33 15.38
N PRO A 281 -6.27 -11.42 14.64
CA PRO A 281 -5.68 -12.64 15.19
C PRO A 281 -4.16 -12.51 15.29
N GLY A 282 -3.58 -13.10 16.33
CA GLY A 282 -2.21 -13.56 16.56
C GLY A 282 -0.96 -12.73 16.15
N ASN A 283 -0.97 -12.04 15.02
CA ASN A 283 0.08 -11.10 14.58
C ASN A 283 -0.47 -9.67 14.57
N ASN A 284 -1.05 -9.28 15.68
CA ASN A 284 -1.78 -8.04 15.82
C ASN A 284 -0.87 -6.82 15.63
N PRO A 285 -1.10 -5.96 14.62
CA PRO A 285 -0.40 -4.69 14.49
C PRO A 285 -0.81 -3.66 15.56
N VAL A 286 -1.72 -3.98 16.48
CA VAL A 286 -2.24 -3.06 17.49
C VAL A 286 -1.12 -2.49 18.36
N SER A 287 -0.18 -3.30 18.81
CA SER A 287 0.98 -2.82 19.57
C SER A 287 1.84 -1.87 18.73
N LEU A 288 2.06 -2.21 17.45
CA LEU A 288 2.78 -1.36 16.51
C LEU A 288 2.04 -0.05 16.25
N ILE A 289 0.73 -0.08 16.06
CA ILE A 289 -0.11 1.11 15.85
C ILE A 289 -0.09 1.99 17.11
N ALA A 290 -0.14 1.39 18.30
CA ALA A 290 -0.06 2.11 19.57
C ALA A 290 1.30 2.80 19.74
N ASP A 291 2.41 2.07 19.51
CA ASP A 291 3.77 2.62 19.49
C ASP A 291 3.88 3.82 18.54
N MET A 292 3.25 3.73 17.39
CA MET A 292 3.28 4.74 16.34
C MET A 292 2.56 6.03 16.73
N ILE A 293 1.37 5.91 17.29
CA ILE A 293 0.59 7.04 17.76
C ILE A 293 1.38 7.77 18.83
N MET A 294 2.01 7.03 19.73
CA MET A 294 2.82 7.57 20.83
C MET A 294 4.09 8.25 20.34
N LEU A 295 4.83 7.64 19.42
CA LEU A 295 6.10 8.17 18.93
C LEU A 295 5.94 9.38 18.00
N ARG A 296 4.93 9.40 17.14
CA ARG A 296 4.79 10.44 16.12
C ARG A 296 3.91 11.61 16.49
N SER A 297 2.86 11.40 17.25
CA SER A 297 2.00 12.51 17.67
C SER A 297 2.73 13.53 18.56
N GLY A 298 3.87 13.12 19.11
CA GLY A 298 4.58 13.90 20.11
C GLY A 298 3.63 14.29 21.23
N TRP A 299 3.93 13.99 22.47
CA TRP A 299 3.08 14.27 23.64
C TRP A 299 2.39 15.63 23.60
N HIS A 300 3.09 16.67 23.11
CA HIS A 300 2.55 18.02 23.01
C HIS A 300 1.39 18.14 22.01
N SER A 301 1.39 17.35 20.93
CA SER A 301 0.30 17.37 19.94
C SER A 301 -0.93 16.62 20.44
N MET A 302 -0.76 15.54 21.19
CA MET A 302 -1.86 14.81 21.82
C MET A 302 -2.51 15.63 22.95
N VAL A 303 -1.71 16.23 23.81
CA VAL A 303 -2.20 17.05 24.94
C VAL A 303 -2.88 18.34 24.47
N TYR A 304 -2.40 18.96 23.39
CA TYR A 304 -3.03 20.15 22.79
C TYR A 304 -4.37 19.87 22.08
N ASN A 305 -4.63 18.63 21.69
CA ASN A 305 -5.91 18.22 21.10
C ASN A 305 -6.80 17.51 22.15
N LEU A 306 -6.96 18.10 23.30
CA LEU A 306 -7.76 17.58 24.43
C LEU A 306 -9.19 17.14 24.08
N GLY A 307 -9.78 17.66 22.99
CA GLY A 307 -11.03 17.14 22.43
C GLY A 307 -10.93 15.71 21.90
N LEU A 308 -9.72 15.23 21.57
CA LEU A 308 -9.48 13.86 21.13
C LEU A 308 -9.48 12.90 22.33
N PHE A 309 -8.85 13.28 23.44
CA PHE A 309 -8.82 12.46 24.67
C PHE A 309 -10.20 12.19 25.27
N ALA A 310 -11.11 13.15 25.16
CA ALA A 310 -12.50 12.96 25.59
C ALA A 310 -13.30 11.98 24.72
N ARG A 311 -12.81 11.69 23.51
CA ARG A 311 -13.44 10.76 22.56
C ARG A 311 -12.79 9.37 22.49
N VAL A 312 -11.65 9.17 23.17
CA VAL A 312 -10.90 7.91 23.12
C VAL A 312 -10.83 7.29 24.53
N PRO A 313 -11.87 6.56 24.98
CA PRO A 313 -11.91 5.94 26.31
C PRO A 313 -10.80 4.91 26.53
N TYR A 314 -10.10 4.47 25.47
CA TYR A 314 -9.10 3.38 25.51
C TYR A 314 -7.65 3.88 25.45
N LEU A 315 -7.37 5.14 25.62
CA LEU A 315 -5.99 5.63 25.58
C LEU A 315 -5.08 4.93 26.61
N ALA A 316 -5.63 4.61 27.77
CA ALA A 316 -4.93 3.84 28.78
C ALA A 316 -4.58 2.41 28.31
N GLU A 317 -5.52 1.75 27.64
CA GLU A 317 -5.28 0.41 27.07
C GLU A 317 -4.27 0.47 25.94
N MET A 318 -4.38 1.46 25.05
CA MET A 318 -3.43 1.70 23.98
C MET A 318 -1.99 1.88 24.50
N ILE A 319 -1.82 2.56 25.65
CA ILE A 319 -0.53 2.73 26.31
C ILE A 319 -0.03 1.41 26.91
N THR A 320 -0.92 0.55 27.40
CA THR A 320 -0.54 -0.76 27.94
C THR A 320 -0.22 -1.78 26.87
N ASP A 321 -0.87 -1.70 25.72
CA ASP A 321 -0.65 -2.58 24.55
C ASP A 321 0.64 -2.23 23.79
N ALA A 322 1.14 -0.98 23.93
CA ALA A 322 2.37 -0.57 23.28
C ALA A 322 3.56 -1.39 23.76
N GLU A 323 4.26 -2.07 22.86
CA GLU A 323 5.62 -2.58 23.09
C GLU A 323 6.62 -1.44 23.12
N LEU A 324 6.60 -0.66 24.20
CA LEU A 324 7.53 0.44 24.38
C LEU A 324 8.95 -0.08 24.40
N SER A 325 9.84 0.56 23.64
CA SER A 325 11.27 0.25 23.69
C SER A 325 11.79 0.33 25.13
N LEU A 326 12.82 -0.44 25.44
CA LEU A 326 13.39 -0.51 26.80
C LEU A 326 13.77 0.88 27.35
N ASP A 327 14.21 1.79 26.47
CA ASP A 327 14.55 3.18 26.80
C ASP A 327 13.31 4.02 27.21
N ALA A 328 12.16 3.69 26.66
CA ALA A 328 10.89 4.32 27.02
C ALA A 328 10.36 3.81 28.37
N LYS A 329 10.70 2.57 28.76
CA LYS A 329 10.27 1.97 30.04
C LYS A 329 11.04 2.49 31.26
N THR A 330 12.25 3.04 31.07
CA THR A 330 13.19 3.26 32.19
C THR A 330 13.13 4.63 32.86
N GLY A 331 12.44 5.65 32.35
CA GLY A 331 12.59 6.92 33.10
C GLY A 331 11.51 7.99 32.91
N ILE A 332 10.88 8.11 31.77
CA ILE A 332 10.05 9.28 31.49
C ILE A 332 8.55 8.94 31.46
N ILE A 333 8.20 7.74 31.08
CA ILE A 333 6.83 7.32 30.80
C ILE A 333 5.93 7.23 32.05
N PRO A 334 6.34 6.65 33.19
CA PRO A 334 5.46 6.59 34.35
C PRO A 334 5.02 7.97 34.84
N GLN A 335 5.93 8.96 34.82
CA GLN A 335 5.61 10.32 35.27
C GLN A 335 4.68 11.05 34.27
N ILE A 336 4.87 10.81 32.98
CA ILE A 336 4.10 11.41 31.90
C ILE A 336 2.70 10.80 31.86
N VAL A 337 2.59 9.46 31.97
CA VAL A 337 1.31 8.73 32.03
C VAL A 337 0.51 9.15 33.24
N THR A 338 1.15 9.25 34.41
CA THR A 338 0.48 9.70 35.65
C THR A 338 0.00 11.14 35.56
N LYS A 339 0.79 12.04 34.97
CA LYS A 339 0.39 13.44 34.75
C LYS A 339 -0.74 13.55 33.73
N ALA A 340 -0.70 12.81 32.61
CA ALA A 340 -1.75 12.81 31.60
C ALA A 340 -3.06 12.24 32.19
N TYR A 341 -2.99 11.14 32.92
CA TYR A 341 -4.14 10.53 33.58
C TYR A 341 -4.78 11.51 34.61
N SER A 342 -3.95 12.13 35.45
CA SER A 342 -4.43 13.11 36.44
C SER A 342 -5.05 14.34 35.81
N TYR A 343 -4.50 14.79 34.68
CA TYR A 343 -5.02 15.94 33.93
C TYR A 343 -6.34 15.58 33.22
N CYS A 344 -6.43 14.41 32.58
CA CYS A 344 -7.66 13.92 31.97
C CYS A 344 -8.77 13.73 33.00
N ARG A 345 -8.48 13.16 34.15
CA ARG A 345 -9.43 13.03 35.28
C ARG A 345 -9.94 14.39 35.75
N CYS A 346 -9.06 15.38 35.93
CA CYS A 346 -9.43 16.72 36.31
C CYS A 346 -10.34 17.43 35.28
N MET A 347 -10.11 17.17 33.99
CA MET A 347 -10.93 17.71 32.89
C MET A 347 -12.28 17.00 32.80
N MET A 348 -12.33 15.69 32.98
CA MET A 348 -13.59 14.93 33.03
C MET A 348 -14.46 15.40 34.19
N ASP A 349 -13.88 15.62 35.37
CA ASP A 349 -14.59 16.15 36.53
C ASP A 349 -15.17 17.58 36.29
N LYS A 350 -14.51 18.37 35.44
CA LYS A 350 -15.04 19.70 35.04
C LYS A 350 -16.14 19.63 33.99
N ILE A 351 -16.14 18.59 33.13
CA ILE A 351 -17.18 18.38 32.08
C ILE A 351 -18.45 17.77 32.73
N VAL A 352 -18.27 16.85 33.68
CA VAL A 352 -19.41 16.20 34.38
C VAL A 352 -20.10 17.15 35.38
N ARG A 353 -19.42 18.21 35.85
CA ARG A 353 -19.98 19.23 36.75
C ARG A 353 -20.59 20.45 36.03
N ARG A 354 -20.64 20.45 34.71
CA ARG A 354 -21.40 21.40 33.88
C ARG A 354 -22.57 20.69 33.21
#